data_2700eade308003ce66097f4ab7c98f93
#
_entry.id   2700eade308003ce66097f4ab7c98f93
#
_cell.length_a   1.000
_cell.length_b   1.000
_cell.length_c   1.000
_cell.angle_alpha   90.00
_cell.angle_beta   90.00
_cell.angle_gamma   90.00
#
_symmetry.space_group_name_H-M   'P 1'
#
loop_
_entity.id
_entity.type
_entity.pdbx_description
1 polymer ?
#
loop_
_entity_poly.entity_id
_entity_poly.type
_entity_poly.pdbx_seq_one_letter_code
_entity_poly.pdbx_strand_id
1 'polypeptide(L)'
;MRISIRRSHRGTETAVQSREGRKGFVLVEVIVAMVLLAVAVSSLAALVWSVSQSGVKTSGDAYRNGVLMQEVNRLEGIPYDSIAVGTSSYSVSTGSYAHTTAITVAEPVLQKVKTIRIVLTPTNTRFKPDTVNFTRTKARTSKVLCTYCQ
;
A
#
# COMPACT_ATOMS: atom_id res chain seq x y z
N MET A 1 -31.54 -91.11 30.99
CA MET A 1 -30.49 -90.13 31.09
C MET A 1 -31.07 -88.77 30.75
N ARG A 2 -31.42 -87.97 31.76
CA ARG A 2 -32.03 -86.59 31.59
C ARG A 2 -31.00 -85.55 32.00
N ILE A 3 -30.62 -84.77 30.99
CA ILE A 3 -29.69 -83.65 31.20
C ILE A 3 -30.51 -82.37 31.47
N SER A 4 -30.42 -81.90 32.72
CA SER A 4 -31.09 -80.62 33.12
C SER A 4 -30.14 -79.49 32.83
N ILE A 5 -30.52 -78.59 31.89
CA ILE A 5 -29.75 -77.39 31.56
C ILE A 5 -30.27 -76.25 32.45
N ARG A 6 -29.48 -75.86 33.49
CA ARG A 6 -29.71 -74.66 34.29
C ARG A 6 -29.32 -73.42 33.46
N ARG A 7 -30.32 -72.63 33.02
CA ARG A 7 -30.08 -71.26 32.50
C ARG A 7 -29.77 -70.35 33.66
N SER A 8 -28.51 -69.88 33.72
CA SER A 8 -28.13 -68.77 34.60
C SER A 8 -28.52 -67.47 33.93
N HIS A 9 -29.56 -66.81 34.44
CA HIS A 9 -29.86 -65.39 34.12
C HIS A 9 -28.81 -64.51 34.80
N ARG A 10 -27.80 -64.11 34.04
CA ARG A 10 -26.89 -63.03 34.45
C ARG A 10 -27.61 -61.71 34.14
N GLY A 11 -28.23 -61.08 35.15
CA GLY A 11 -28.76 -59.74 35.05
C GLY A 11 -27.61 -58.74 34.77
N THR A 12 -27.62 -58.18 33.60
CA THR A 12 -26.81 -57.01 33.28
C THR A 12 -27.50 -55.80 33.96
N GLU A 13 -27.13 -55.51 35.18
CA GLU A 13 -27.36 -54.16 35.77
C GLU A 13 -26.55 -53.18 34.96
N THR A 14 -27.19 -52.53 34.01
CA THR A 14 -26.69 -51.31 33.40
C THR A 14 -26.72 -50.23 34.46
N ALA A 15 -25.56 -50.00 35.06
CA ALA A 15 -25.33 -48.81 35.90
C ALA A 15 -25.59 -47.57 35.07
N VAL A 16 -26.76 -46.97 35.25
CA VAL A 16 -27.06 -45.65 34.75
C VAL A 16 -26.20 -44.69 35.56
N GLN A 17 -24.97 -44.47 35.08
CA GLN A 17 -24.05 -43.47 35.60
C GLN A 17 -24.73 -42.12 35.42
N SER A 18 -25.21 -41.51 36.48
CA SER A 18 -25.84 -40.20 36.50
C SER A 18 -24.84 -39.16 36.01
N ARG A 19 -25.10 -38.62 34.80
CA ARG A 19 -24.35 -37.58 34.11
C ARG A 19 -24.66 -36.16 34.68
N GLU A 20 -25.12 -36.02 35.90
CA GLU A 20 -25.57 -34.73 36.46
C GLU A 20 -24.40 -33.77 36.81
N GLY A 21 -23.16 -34.25 36.99
CA GLY A 21 -22.01 -33.39 37.32
C GLY A 21 -21.35 -32.65 36.18
N ARG A 22 -21.70 -32.96 34.90
CA ARG A 22 -20.99 -32.39 33.72
C ARG A 22 -21.62 -31.14 33.09
N LYS A 23 -22.87 -30.81 33.45
CA LYS A 23 -23.59 -29.69 32.81
C LYS A 23 -23.04 -28.31 33.16
N GLY A 24 -22.48 -28.11 34.35
CA GLY A 24 -21.87 -26.84 34.73
C GLY A 24 -20.50 -26.60 34.11
N PHE A 25 -19.72 -27.66 33.89
CA PHE A 25 -18.39 -27.57 33.28
C PHE A 25 -18.46 -27.20 31.80
N VAL A 26 -19.42 -27.76 31.07
CA VAL A 26 -19.64 -27.47 29.63
C VAL A 26 -20.01 -26.00 29.41
N LEU A 27 -20.78 -25.40 30.30
CA LEU A 27 -21.22 -24.00 30.18
C LEU A 27 -20.05 -23.03 30.36
N VAL A 28 -19.18 -23.29 31.33
CA VAL A 28 -17.96 -22.48 31.56
C VAL A 28 -17.00 -22.64 30.39
N GLU A 29 -16.84 -23.83 29.83
CA GLU A 29 -15.98 -24.08 28.67
C GLU A 29 -16.46 -23.30 27.41
N VAL A 30 -17.77 -23.27 27.16
CA VAL A 30 -18.35 -22.51 26.06
C VAL A 30 -18.13 -21.01 26.26
N ILE A 31 -18.30 -20.49 27.49
CA ILE A 31 -18.06 -19.06 27.77
C ILE A 31 -16.60 -18.71 27.53
N VAL A 32 -15.65 -19.52 28.01
CA VAL A 32 -14.22 -19.32 27.82
C VAL A 32 -13.86 -19.39 26.33
N ALA A 33 -14.40 -20.37 25.60
CA ALA A 33 -14.19 -20.49 24.17
C ALA A 33 -14.70 -19.27 23.39
N MET A 34 -15.89 -18.73 23.76
CA MET A 34 -16.44 -17.52 23.15
C MET A 34 -15.59 -16.28 23.44
N VAL A 35 -15.07 -16.15 24.67
CA VAL A 35 -14.18 -15.02 25.01
C VAL A 35 -12.89 -15.09 24.23
N LEU A 36 -12.26 -16.27 24.15
CA LEU A 36 -11.03 -16.45 23.36
C LEU A 36 -11.27 -16.19 21.87
N LEU A 37 -12.40 -16.66 21.34
CA LEU A 37 -12.79 -16.39 19.96
C LEU A 37 -13.00 -14.90 19.70
N ALA A 38 -13.67 -14.19 20.60
CA ALA A 38 -13.90 -12.76 20.50
C ALA A 38 -12.58 -11.97 20.47
N VAL A 39 -11.61 -12.34 21.31
CA VAL A 39 -10.26 -11.73 21.32
C VAL A 39 -9.52 -12.02 20.00
N ALA A 40 -9.57 -13.25 19.51
CA ALA A 40 -8.94 -13.62 18.26
C ALA A 40 -9.53 -12.86 17.06
N VAL A 41 -10.87 -12.77 16.97
CA VAL A 41 -11.56 -12.03 15.90
C VAL A 41 -11.25 -10.54 15.97
N SER A 42 -11.23 -9.96 17.18
CA SER A 42 -10.89 -8.54 17.36
C SER A 42 -9.48 -8.20 16.89
N SER A 43 -8.51 -9.06 17.17
CA SER A 43 -7.13 -8.85 16.72
C SER A 43 -6.98 -8.97 15.20
N LEU A 44 -7.70 -9.91 14.57
CA LEU A 44 -7.73 -10.04 13.10
C LEU A 44 -8.38 -8.82 12.45
N ALA A 45 -9.49 -8.32 13.01
CA ALA A 45 -10.15 -7.12 12.52
C ALA A 45 -9.24 -5.89 12.55
N ALA A 46 -8.49 -5.70 13.64
CA ALA A 46 -7.50 -4.62 13.76
C ALA A 46 -6.38 -4.74 12.72
N LEU A 47 -5.90 -5.96 12.45
CA LEU A 47 -4.88 -6.21 11.42
C LEU A 47 -5.40 -5.86 10.03
N VAL A 48 -6.60 -6.34 9.66
CA VAL A 48 -7.23 -6.05 8.36
C VAL A 48 -7.40 -4.55 8.17
N TRP A 49 -7.84 -3.84 9.19
CA TRP A 49 -7.97 -2.38 9.16
C TRP A 49 -6.63 -1.69 8.92
N SER A 50 -5.58 -2.09 9.62
CA SER A 50 -4.22 -1.55 9.46
C SER A 50 -3.68 -1.78 8.04
N VAL A 51 -3.82 -2.99 7.51
CA VAL A 51 -3.39 -3.34 6.14
C VAL A 51 -4.17 -2.53 5.10
N SER A 52 -5.48 -2.39 5.27
CA SER A 52 -6.33 -1.60 4.37
C SER A 52 -5.89 -0.13 4.31
N GLN A 53 -5.61 0.48 5.46
CA GLN A 53 -5.11 1.87 5.50
C GLN A 53 -3.73 2.01 4.84
N SER A 54 -2.84 1.06 5.07
CA SER A 54 -1.51 1.05 4.45
C SER A 54 -1.61 0.91 2.93
N GLY A 55 -2.52 0.06 2.43
CA GLY A 55 -2.75 -0.13 1.00
C GLY A 55 -3.17 1.16 0.29
N VAL A 56 -4.09 1.93 0.89
CA VAL A 56 -4.53 3.22 0.33
C VAL A 56 -3.38 4.23 0.27
N LYS A 57 -2.55 4.30 1.31
CA LYS A 57 -1.37 5.18 1.33
C LYS A 57 -0.37 4.80 0.25
N THR A 58 0.00 3.52 0.18
CA THR A 58 0.96 3.01 -0.81
C THR A 58 0.49 3.24 -2.24
N SER A 59 -0.80 3.03 -2.52
CA SER A 59 -1.38 3.29 -3.84
C SER A 59 -1.32 4.78 -4.21
N GLY A 60 -1.61 5.67 -3.26
CA GLY A 60 -1.49 7.12 -3.45
C GLY A 60 -0.04 7.56 -3.69
N ASP A 61 0.91 7.00 -2.95
CA ASP A 61 2.34 7.30 -3.12
C ASP A 61 2.86 6.80 -4.48
N ALA A 62 2.47 5.59 -4.88
CA ALA A 62 2.83 5.02 -6.17
C ALA A 62 2.29 5.87 -7.35
N TYR A 63 1.04 6.32 -7.26
CA TYR A 63 0.45 7.19 -8.27
C TYR A 63 1.21 8.52 -8.39
N ARG A 64 1.53 9.18 -7.25
CA ARG A 64 2.26 10.45 -7.25
C ARG A 64 3.66 10.31 -7.81
N ASN A 65 4.37 9.24 -7.44
CA ASN A 65 5.68 8.93 -8.01
C ASN A 65 5.59 8.72 -9.53
N GLY A 66 4.54 8.05 -10.01
CA GLY A 66 4.29 7.88 -11.43
C GLY A 66 4.10 9.22 -12.15
N VAL A 67 3.30 10.13 -11.61
CA VAL A 67 3.09 11.48 -12.17
C VAL A 67 4.39 12.29 -12.16
N LEU A 68 5.15 12.26 -11.06
CA LEU A 68 6.43 12.97 -10.98
C LEU A 68 7.43 12.45 -12.03
N MET A 69 7.55 11.13 -12.19
CA MET A 69 8.41 10.51 -13.18
C MET A 69 7.96 10.83 -14.61
N GLN A 70 6.65 10.86 -14.85
CA GLN A 70 6.11 11.28 -16.15
C GLN A 70 6.53 12.71 -16.50
N GLU A 71 6.44 13.64 -15.52
CA GLU A 71 6.84 15.03 -15.73
C GLU A 71 8.35 15.18 -15.91
N VAL A 72 9.17 14.44 -15.15
CA VAL A 72 10.62 14.41 -15.33
C VAL A 72 10.94 13.94 -16.75
N ASN A 73 10.40 12.80 -17.19
CA ASN A 73 10.66 12.26 -18.53
C ASN A 73 10.18 13.21 -19.63
N ARG A 74 9.02 13.88 -19.43
CA ARG A 74 8.52 14.89 -20.37
C ARG A 74 9.51 16.04 -20.50
N LEU A 75 10.00 16.58 -19.39
CA LEU A 75 10.93 17.70 -19.38
C LEU A 75 12.34 17.31 -19.86
N GLU A 76 12.76 16.06 -19.65
CA GLU A 76 14.00 15.53 -20.21
C GLU A 76 13.94 15.34 -21.72
N GLY A 77 12.77 15.00 -22.26
CA GLY A 77 12.57 14.86 -23.70
C GLY A 77 12.51 16.17 -24.47
N ILE A 78 12.27 17.31 -23.80
CA ILE A 78 12.23 18.62 -24.45
C ILE A 78 13.66 19.13 -24.70
N PRO A 79 13.98 19.71 -25.88
CA PRO A 79 15.28 20.35 -26.10
C PRO A 79 15.59 21.41 -25.06
N TYR A 80 16.84 21.53 -24.64
CA TYR A 80 17.27 22.47 -23.58
C TYR A 80 16.80 23.90 -23.81
N ASP A 81 16.93 24.38 -25.05
CA ASP A 81 16.60 25.76 -25.43
C ASP A 81 15.07 26.02 -25.45
N SER A 82 14.26 24.98 -25.54
CA SER A 82 12.77 25.07 -25.53
C SER A 82 12.18 25.06 -24.13
N ILE A 83 12.98 24.81 -23.09
CA ILE A 83 12.52 24.86 -21.71
C ILE A 83 12.49 26.32 -21.24
N ALA A 84 11.30 26.89 -21.09
CA ALA A 84 11.14 28.26 -20.59
C ALA A 84 11.54 28.36 -19.12
N VAL A 85 12.22 29.45 -18.74
CA VAL A 85 12.48 29.80 -17.34
C VAL A 85 11.23 30.42 -16.76
N GLY A 86 10.91 30.06 -15.52
CA GLY A 86 9.72 30.57 -14.81
C GLY A 86 8.99 29.47 -14.05
N THR A 87 7.79 29.77 -13.59
CA THR A 87 6.92 28.85 -12.88
C THR A 87 5.66 28.62 -13.68
N SER A 88 5.31 27.37 -13.89
CA SER A 88 4.04 26.93 -14.47
C SER A 88 3.35 25.96 -13.52
N SER A 89 2.02 25.94 -13.52
CA SER A 89 1.27 24.99 -12.72
C SER A 89 0.01 24.53 -13.46
N TYR A 90 -0.39 23.29 -13.18
CA TYR A 90 -1.66 22.75 -13.65
C TYR A 90 -2.27 21.87 -12.55
N SER A 91 -3.60 21.73 -12.60
CA SER A 91 -4.33 20.96 -11.62
C SER A 91 -5.14 19.86 -12.29
N VAL A 92 -5.12 18.68 -11.71
CA VAL A 92 -5.99 17.55 -12.04
C VAL A 92 -7.02 17.45 -10.94
N SER A 93 -8.27 17.81 -11.26
CA SER A 93 -9.39 17.86 -10.30
C SER A 93 -10.24 16.61 -10.29
N THR A 94 -10.06 15.71 -11.26
CA THR A 94 -10.86 14.49 -11.43
C THR A 94 -10.10 13.25 -11.01
N GLY A 95 -10.82 12.25 -10.49
CA GLY A 95 -10.25 10.97 -10.07
C GLY A 95 -9.91 10.88 -8.58
N SER A 96 -9.47 9.71 -8.16
CA SER A 96 -9.21 9.39 -6.75
C SER A 96 -8.00 10.13 -6.16
N TYR A 97 -7.12 10.66 -6.99
CA TYR A 97 -5.87 11.30 -6.60
C TYR A 97 -5.72 12.70 -7.23
N ALA A 98 -6.73 13.54 -7.01
CA ALA A 98 -6.70 14.95 -7.44
C ALA A 98 -5.48 15.66 -6.85
N HIS A 99 -4.76 16.44 -7.67
CA HIS A 99 -3.51 17.09 -7.28
C HIS A 99 -3.22 18.33 -8.13
N THR A 100 -2.33 19.19 -7.63
CA THR A 100 -1.75 20.31 -8.37
C THR A 100 -0.26 20.07 -8.55
N THR A 101 0.23 20.18 -9.77
CA THR A 101 1.65 20.09 -10.10
C THR A 101 2.16 21.49 -10.41
N ALA A 102 3.18 21.93 -9.69
CA ALA A 102 3.90 23.17 -9.94
C ALA A 102 5.33 22.87 -10.41
N ILE A 103 5.72 23.46 -11.54
CA ILE A 103 7.03 23.28 -12.16
C ILE A 103 7.73 24.62 -12.15
N THR A 104 8.87 24.71 -11.47
CA THR A 104 9.70 25.91 -11.42
C THR A 104 11.01 25.62 -12.12
N VAL A 105 11.34 26.41 -13.12
CA VAL A 105 12.59 26.35 -13.87
C VAL A 105 13.40 27.59 -13.57
N ALA A 106 14.59 27.42 -13.01
CA ALA A 106 15.57 28.47 -12.78
C ALA A 106 16.81 28.21 -13.66
N GLU A 107 17.44 29.28 -14.13
CA GLU A 107 18.68 29.20 -14.89
C GLU A 107 19.83 29.87 -14.11
N PRO A 108 20.44 29.16 -13.14
CA PRO A 108 21.48 29.73 -12.29
C PRO A 108 22.76 30.07 -13.08
N VAL A 109 23.02 29.41 -14.20
CA VAL A 109 24.11 29.72 -15.09
C VAL A 109 23.55 29.86 -16.51
N LEU A 110 23.54 31.09 -16.99
CA LEU A 110 22.93 31.47 -18.25
C LEU A 110 23.41 30.57 -19.42
N GLN A 111 22.44 30.01 -20.13
CA GLN A 111 22.64 29.11 -21.27
C GLN A 111 23.52 27.88 -21.01
N LYS A 112 23.75 27.50 -19.76
CA LYS A 112 24.57 26.34 -19.40
C LYS A 112 23.84 25.35 -18.53
N VAL A 113 23.13 25.83 -17.49
CA VAL A 113 22.51 24.97 -16.48
C VAL A 113 21.11 25.48 -16.19
N LYS A 114 20.12 24.61 -16.26
CA LYS A 114 18.77 24.85 -15.78
C LYS A 114 18.49 23.91 -14.62
N THR A 115 18.02 24.46 -13.49
CA THR A 115 17.53 23.69 -12.35
C THR A 115 16.01 23.65 -12.41
N ILE A 116 15.45 22.45 -12.36
CA ILE A 116 14.03 22.21 -12.48
C ILE A 116 13.53 21.63 -11.16
N ARG A 117 12.54 22.27 -10.58
CA ARG A 117 11.86 21.81 -9.38
C ARG A 117 10.41 21.50 -9.72
N ILE A 118 9.99 20.29 -9.46
CA ILE A 118 8.61 19.84 -9.62
C ILE A 118 8.04 19.57 -8.24
N VAL A 119 6.93 20.22 -7.90
CA VAL A 119 6.21 20.04 -6.65
C VAL A 119 4.81 19.53 -6.97
N LEU A 120 4.47 18.36 -6.45
CA LEU A 120 3.14 17.80 -6.56
C LEU A 120 2.44 17.93 -5.22
N THR A 121 1.35 18.70 -5.19
CA THR A 121 0.54 18.95 -4.00
C THR A 121 -0.79 18.22 -4.13
N PRO A 122 -1.04 17.17 -3.32
CA PRO A 122 -2.33 16.48 -3.33
C PRO A 122 -3.44 17.39 -2.81
N THR A 123 -4.64 17.29 -3.37
CA THR A 123 -5.83 17.97 -2.84
C THR A 123 -6.28 17.36 -1.49
N ASN A 124 -6.04 16.06 -1.30
CA ASN A 124 -6.35 15.38 -0.06
C ASN A 124 -5.23 15.59 0.96
N THR A 125 -5.55 16.25 2.08
CA THR A 125 -4.63 16.57 3.19
C THR A 125 -4.00 15.36 3.90
N ARG A 126 -4.50 14.14 3.64
CA ARG A 126 -3.90 12.90 4.17
C ARG A 126 -2.53 12.59 3.56
N PHE A 127 -2.25 13.17 2.40
CA PHE A 127 -0.99 12.96 1.69
C PHE A 127 -0.15 14.23 1.76
N LYS A 128 1.16 14.04 1.92
CA LYS A 128 2.11 15.16 1.93
C LYS A 128 2.50 15.53 0.49
N PRO A 129 2.87 16.81 0.25
CA PRO A 129 3.45 17.21 -1.02
C PRO A 129 4.76 16.46 -1.28
N ASP A 130 4.97 16.08 -2.55
CA ASP A 130 6.19 15.46 -3.02
C ASP A 130 6.96 16.43 -3.92
N THR A 131 8.29 16.40 -3.84
CA THR A 131 9.14 17.33 -4.60
C THR A 131 10.29 16.56 -5.24
N VAL A 132 10.50 16.81 -6.53
CA VAL A 132 11.66 16.32 -7.28
C VAL A 132 12.45 17.52 -7.80
N ASN A 133 13.76 17.49 -7.62
CA ASN A 133 14.67 18.48 -8.17
C ASN A 133 15.68 17.77 -9.07
N PHE A 134 15.89 18.31 -10.26
CA PHE A 134 16.94 17.84 -11.16
C PHE A 134 17.52 19.00 -11.96
N THR A 135 18.70 18.77 -12.53
CA THR A 135 19.42 19.78 -13.31
C THR A 135 19.63 19.28 -14.72
N ARG A 136 19.47 20.19 -15.68
CA ARG A 136 19.84 19.94 -17.08
C ARG A 136 20.98 20.86 -17.48
N THR A 137 21.98 20.27 -18.10
CA THR A 137 23.10 21.01 -18.69
C THR A 137 22.92 21.04 -20.21
N LYS A 138 23.22 22.17 -20.81
CA LYS A 138 23.29 22.28 -22.27
C LYS A 138 24.44 21.42 -22.78
N ALA A 139 24.15 20.49 -23.69
CA ALA A 139 25.19 19.70 -24.33
C ALA A 139 26.19 20.63 -25.01
N ARG A 140 27.47 20.45 -24.75
CA ARG A 140 28.49 21.11 -25.52
C ARG A 140 28.41 20.53 -26.94
N THR A 141 28.12 21.36 -27.94
CA THR A 141 28.40 21.01 -29.33
C THR A 141 29.90 20.83 -29.40
N SER A 142 30.39 19.60 -29.35
CA SER A 142 31.74 19.31 -29.81
C SER A 142 31.74 19.68 -31.29
N LYS A 143 32.42 20.78 -31.65
CA LYS A 143 32.86 20.93 -33.03
C LYS A 143 33.79 19.72 -33.28
N VAL A 144 33.25 18.68 -33.84
CA VAL A 144 34.05 17.70 -34.49
C VAL A 144 34.70 18.50 -35.64
N LEU A 145 35.93 18.93 -35.39
CA LEU A 145 36.79 19.39 -36.45
C LEU A 145 36.98 18.18 -37.39
N CYS A 146 36.09 18.06 -38.37
CA CYS A 146 36.39 17.26 -39.53
C CYS A 146 37.56 17.93 -40.27
N THR A 147 38.78 17.68 -39.77
CA THR A 147 40.00 18.16 -40.40
C THR A 147 40.28 17.41 -41.71
N TYR A 148 39.47 16.41 -42.07
CA TYR A 148 39.65 15.53 -43.23
C TYR A 148 38.36 15.23 -44.01
N CYS A 149 37.36 16.10 -44.01
CA CYS A 149 36.22 15.96 -44.93
C CYS A 149 36.51 16.82 -46.18
N GLN A 150 37.36 16.29 -47.12
CA GLN A 150 37.40 16.69 -48.55
C GLN A 150 36.57 15.72 -49.35
#